data_7d7a2b23872c860be67750cbf908043e
#
_entry.id   7d7a2b23872c860be67750cbf908043e
#
_cell.length_a   1.000
_cell.length_b   1.000
_cell.length_c   1.000
_cell.angle_alpha   90.00
_cell.angle_beta   90.00
_cell.angle_gamma   90.00
#
_symmetry.space_group_name_H-M   'P 1'
#
loop_
_entity.id
_entity.type
_entity.pdbx_description
1 polymer ?
#
loop_
_entity_poly.entity_id
_entity_poly.type
_entity_poly.pdbx_seq_one_letter_code
_entity_poly.pdbx_strand_id
1 'polypeptide(L)'
;MAEPLLSAVNLTKRYSNVVALEGVTLTLARGEVVGVVGRRGSGKSTLLHLLGGIHSPSTGDIYFDGQRINLSGPSQAQHLGIRLIHQKSLLAERLDVIHNIFLGQEIRWPPGFGFPDWGRMKRTAAKALADFDMPTSLLHETISNLSDEQRQMVALTRVLCQPARLLLLDDPLAVLSFQRQQMLLDWIKALAAQGVSVMVSSDNLKHLFAITDRILVLYEGHLVTDRCTADSTPREIVELIVGTTRPEQVTPIIWALESYHTAQQQTEELRRAQATLRENLEAQDSLNRQLIERLRDQVVALDQLNFALQAAHQRLMTEREQERKRLARELHDQVIQDLLSFNYRLEEVENEEPGTAWREELAAIRGGIRQVVSDLRQLCSDLRPPTIDSHGLSAAIRSHGQEWADRNGVALTLEITGA
;
A
#
# COMPACT_ATOMS: atom_id res chain seq x y z
N MET A 1 -37.49 -14.69 -3.21
CA MET A 1 -37.17 -13.63 -2.25
C MET A 1 -36.94 -14.30 -0.90
N ALA A 2 -35.88 -13.96 -0.19
CA ALA A 2 -35.65 -14.52 1.15
C ALA A 2 -36.78 -14.08 2.08
N GLU A 3 -37.23 -14.97 2.97
CA GLU A 3 -38.24 -14.60 3.96
C GLU A 3 -37.72 -13.49 4.88
N PRO A 4 -38.55 -12.43 5.12
CA PRO A 4 -38.13 -11.32 5.99
C PRO A 4 -37.97 -11.83 7.44
N LEU A 5 -36.97 -11.29 8.16
CA LEU A 5 -36.80 -11.58 9.60
C LEU A 5 -37.98 -11.01 10.40
N LEU A 6 -38.39 -9.78 10.07
CA LEU A 6 -39.51 -9.10 10.75
C LEU A 6 -40.44 -8.56 9.69
N SER A 7 -41.75 -8.67 9.94
CA SER A 7 -42.80 -8.04 9.16
C SER A 7 -43.83 -7.42 10.10
N ALA A 8 -44.19 -6.20 9.84
CA ALA A 8 -45.24 -5.47 10.53
C ALA A 8 -46.32 -5.14 9.54
N VAL A 9 -47.59 -5.45 9.87
CA VAL A 9 -48.72 -5.28 8.98
C VAL A 9 -49.79 -4.41 9.64
N ASN A 10 -50.11 -3.27 9.01
CA ASN A 10 -51.10 -2.32 9.45
C ASN A 10 -51.00 -1.90 10.93
N LEU A 11 -49.76 -1.69 11.42
CA LEU A 11 -49.53 -1.31 12.81
C LEU A 11 -50.10 0.05 13.11
N THR A 12 -50.99 0.11 14.09
CA THR A 12 -51.59 1.35 14.62
C THR A 12 -51.34 1.42 16.13
N LYS A 13 -50.96 2.60 16.63
CA LYS A 13 -50.85 2.87 18.07
C LYS A 13 -51.53 4.16 18.43
N ARG A 14 -52.45 4.07 19.39
CA ARG A 14 -53.16 5.22 19.97
C ARG A 14 -52.81 5.36 21.46
N TYR A 15 -52.51 6.56 21.87
CA TYR A 15 -52.35 6.93 23.28
C TYR A 15 -53.44 7.92 23.62
N SER A 16 -54.45 7.49 24.37
CA SER A 16 -55.64 8.31 24.66
C SER A 16 -56.22 8.95 23.37
N ASN A 17 -56.04 10.24 23.19
CA ASN A 17 -56.57 10.99 22.05
C ASN A 17 -55.56 11.23 20.92
N VAL A 18 -54.32 10.72 21.06
CA VAL A 18 -53.28 10.93 20.06
C VAL A 18 -53.01 9.64 19.30
N VAL A 19 -53.10 9.69 17.98
CA VAL A 19 -52.68 8.61 17.11
C VAL A 19 -51.18 8.78 16.84
N ALA A 20 -50.36 7.92 17.45
CA ALA A 20 -48.91 8.00 17.30
C ALA A 20 -48.36 7.27 16.07
N LEU A 21 -49.08 6.20 15.63
CA LEU A 21 -48.83 5.48 14.37
C LEU A 21 -50.17 5.06 13.79
N GLU A 22 -50.31 5.10 12.47
CA GLU A 22 -51.52 4.71 11.77
C GLU A 22 -51.18 3.87 10.51
N GLY A 23 -51.60 2.60 10.51
CA GLY A 23 -51.51 1.72 9.36
C GLY A 23 -50.15 1.42 8.83
N VAL A 24 -49.09 1.46 9.67
CA VAL A 24 -47.70 1.25 9.24
C VAL A 24 -47.47 -0.21 8.86
N THR A 25 -47.05 -0.40 7.61
CA THR A 25 -46.66 -1.72 7.08
C THR A 25 -45.21 -1.66 6.60
N LEU A 26 -44.35 -2.56 7.11
CA LEU A 26 -42.94 -2.64 6.74
C LEU A 26 -42.42 -4.06 6.86
N THR A 27 -41.30 -4.32 6.23
CA THR A 27 -40.53 -5.58 6.34
C THR A 27 -39.08 -5.27 6.61
N LEU A 28 -38.36 -6.21 7.26
CA LEU A 28 -36.93 -6.14 7.50
C LEU A 28 -36.31 -7.48 7.16
N ALA A 29 -35.34 -7.48 6.25
CA ALA A 29 -34.61 -8.69 5.87
C ALA A 29 -33.52 -9.05 6.91
N ARG A 30 -32.98 -10.27 6.82
CA ARG A 30 -31.86 -10.70 7.68
C ARG A 30 -30.58 -9.97 7.30
N GLY A 31 -29.88 -9.43 8.30
CA GLY A 31 -28.63 -8.68 8.10
C GLY A 31 -28.82 -7.30 7.44
N GLU A 32 -30.07 -6.85 7.27
CA GLU A 32 -30.36 -5.55 6.69
C GLU A 32 -30.27 -4.44 7.76
N VAL A 33 -29.74 -3.27 7.38
CA VAL A 33 -29.72 -2.06 8.19
C VAL A 33 -30.75 -1.06 7.64
N VAL A 34 -31.77 -0.78 8.43
CA VAL A 34 -32.87 0.13 8.05
C VAL A 34 -32.85 1.39 8.90
N GLY A 35 -32.78 2.55 8.24
CA GLY A 35 -32.87 3.87 8.87
C GLY A 35 -34.33 4.31 9.02
N VAL A 36 -34.69 4.87 10.17
CA VAL A 36 -36.02 5.48 10.40
C VAL A 36 -35.83 6.95 10.62
N VAL A 37 -36.37 7.76 9.75
CA VAL A 37 -36.31 9.22 9.78
C VAL A 37 -37.69 9.87 9.87
N GLY A 38 -37.72 11.11 10.32
CA GLY A 38 -38.95 11.88 10.42
C GLY A 38 -38.82 12.98 11.47
N ARG A 39 -39.75 13.93 11.49
CA ARG A 39 -39.77 15.01 12.49
C ARG A 39 -39.95 14.48 13.91
N ARG A 40 -39.59 15.29 14.92
CA ARG A 40 -39.97 15.00 16.31
C ARG A 40 -41.47 14.78 16.40
N GLY A 41 -41.89 13.70 17.06
CA GLY A 41 -43.31 13.33 17.16
C GLY A 41 -43.88 12.59 15.95
N SER A 42 -43.08 12.25 14.92
CA SER A 42 -43.55 11.48 13.74
C SER A 42 -43.87 10.01 14.02
N GLY A 43 -43.53 9.48 15.20
CA GLY A 43 -43.79 8.10 15.55
C GLY A 43 -42.58 7.17 15.57
N LYS A 44 -41.33 7.64 15.29
CA LYS A 44 -40.10 6.80 15.25
C LYS A 44 -39.92 5.94 16.49
N SER A 45 -39.82 6.56 17.67
CA SER A 45 -39.68 5.86 18.94
C SER A 45 -40.86 4.93 19.23
N THR A 46 -42.08 5.34 18.87
CA THR A 46 -43.28 4.50 19.02
C THR A 46 -43.16 3.23 18.18
N LEU A 47 -42.72 3.32 16.94
CA LEU A 47 -42.48 2.18 16.07
C LEU A 47 -41.45 1.22 16.70
N LEU A 48 -40.28 1.73 17.10
CA LEU A 48 -39.22 0.92 17.73
C LEU A 48 -39.71 0.29 19.05
N HIS A 49 -40.51 0.99 19.85
CA HIS A 49 -41.10 0.50 21.09
C HIS A 49 -42.12 -0.61 20.88
N LEU A 50 -42.93 -0.55 19.79
CA LEU A 50 -43.84 -1.63 19.43
C LEU A 50 -43.07 -2.89 19.02
N LEU A 51 -42.10 -2.72 18.16
CA LEU A 51 -41.24 -3.84 17.69
C LEU A 51 -40.37 -4.42 18.81
N GLY A 52 -39.99 -3.62 19.80
CA GLY A 52 -39.23 -4.03 20.99
C GLY A 52 -40.09 -4.58 22.15
N GLY A 53 -41.42 -4.60 21.99
CA GLY A 53 -42.32 -5.12 23.02
C GLY A 53 -42.50 -4.23 24.24
N ILE A 54 -42.11 -2.92 24.19
CA ILE A 54 -42.36 -1.97 25.27
C ILE A 54 -43.84 -1.62 25.33
N HIS A 55 -44.47 -1.50 24.17
CA HIS A 55 -45.87 -1.27 24.02
C HIS A 55 -46.51 -2.31 23.11
N SER A 56 -47.77 -2.66 23.33
CA SER A 56 -48.55 -3.48 22.39
C SER A 56 -49.23 -2.57 21.37
N PRO A 57 -49.33 -2.99 20.10
CA PRO A 57 -50.09 -2.26 19.09
C PRO A 57 -51.60 -2.15 19.49
N SER A 58 -52.27 -1.10 19.06
CA SER A 58 -53.72 -0.99 19.19
C SER A 58 -54.45 -1.87 18.18
N THR A 59 -53.93 -1.91 16.94
CA THR A 59 -54.34 -2.82 15.87
C THR A 59 -53.15 -3.15 14.98
N GLY A 60 -53.27 -4.24 14.20
CA GLY A 60 -52.22 -4.74 13.33
C GLY A 60 -51.44 -5.86 13.96
N ASP A 61 -50.56 -6.48 13.16
CA ASP A 61 -49.85 -7.69 13.52
C ASP A 61 -48.36 -7.54 13.28
N ILE A 62 -47.55 -8.23 14.14
CA ILE A 62 -46.12 -8.32 14.00
C ILE A 62 -45.77 -9.78 13.77
N TYR A 63 -44.95 -10.07 12.78
CA TYR A 63 -44.42 -11.36 12.47
C TYR A 63 -42.90 -11.33 12.63
N PHE A 64 -42.38 -12.33 13.29
CA PHE A 64 -40.92 -12.53 13.45
C PHE A 64 -40.57 -13.94 13.02
N ASP A 65 -39.65 -14.07 12.06
CA ASP A 65 -39.27 -15.34 11.47
C ASP A 65 -40.48 -16.12 10.87
N GLY A 66 -41.38 -15.39 10.21
CA GLY A 66 -42.60 -15.92 9.61
C GLY A 66 -43.73 -16.24 10.61
N GLN A 67 -43.46 -16.17 11.92
CA GLN A 67 -44.47 -16.47 12.96
C GLN A 67 -45.09 -15.20 13.51
N ARG A 68 -46.41 -15.17 13.64
CA ARG A 68 -47.12 -14.06 14.32
C ARG A 68 -46.72 -14.05 15.80
N ILE A 69 -46.21 -12.92 16.27
CA ILE A 69 -45.82 -12.72 17.64
C ILE A 69 -46.74 -11.68 18.34
N ASN A 70 -47.02 -11.96 19.61
CA ASN A 70 -47.69 -10.99 20.47
C ASN A 70 -46.75 -10.61 21.61
N LEU A 71 -46.13 -9.46 21.53
CA LEU A 71 -45.17 -8.98 22.52
C LEU A 71 -45.94 -8.31 23.68
N SER A 72 -46.09 -9.04 24.79
CA SER A 72 -46.70 -8.52 26.03
C SER A 72 -45.70 -7.82 26.95
N GLY A 73 -44.44 -7.82 26.58
CA GLY A 73 -43.39 -7.15 27.38
C GLY A 73 -42.00 -7.35 26.77
N PRO A 74 -40.99 -6.56 27.23
CA PRO A 74 -39.62 -6.60 26.73
C PRO A 74 -38.93 -7.95 26.86
N SER A 75 -39.24 -8.71 27.92
CA SER A 75 -38.67 -10.06 28.12
C SER A 75 -38.96 -11.02 26.98
N GLN A 76 -40.17 -10.97 26.42
CA GLN A 76 -40.53 -11.81 25.29
C GLN A 76 -39.75 -11.43 24.03
N ALA A 77 -39.62 -10.12 23.76
CA ALA A 77 -38.78 -9.62 22.66
C ALA A 77 -37.30 -10.09 22.84
N GLN A 78 -36.80 -10.00 24.06
CA GLN A 78 -35.44 -10.44 24.39
C GLN A 78 -35.23 -11.95 24.14
N HIS A 79 -36.20 -12.81 24.48
CA HIS A 79 -36.14 -14.26 24.21
C HIS A 79 -36.10 -14.59 22.71
N LEU A 80 -36.74 -13.76 21.86
CA LEU A 80 -36.68 -13.87 20.40
C LEU A 80 -35.35 -13.32 19.82
N GLY A 81 -34.50 -12.70 20.64
CA GLY A 81 -33.25 -12.06 20.19
C GLY A 81 -33.46 -10.63 19.69
N ILE A 82 -34.61 -10.00 20.03
CA ILE A 82 -34.83 -8.59 19.74
C ILE A 82 -34.28 -7.75 20.91
N ARG A 83 -33.39 -6.82 20.60
CA ARG A 83 -32.77 -5.91 21.58
C ARG A 83 -33.10 -4.47 21.25
N LEU A 84 -33.49 -3.69 22.24
CA LEU A 84 -33.79 -2.27 22.08
C LEU A 84 -32.87 -1.43 22.94
N ILE A 85 -32.29 -0.41 22.31
CA ILE A 85 -31.56 0.66 22.99
C ILE A 85 -32.43 1.92 22.92
N HIS A 86 -32.74 2.45 24.08
CA HIS A 86 -33.58 3.65 24.21
C HIS A 86 -32.75 4.93 23.99
N GLN A 87 -33.41 5.98 23.54
CA GLN A 87 -32.82 7.32 23.40
C GLN A 87 -32.19 7.82 24.72
N LYS A 88 -32.88 7.55 25.86
CA LYS A 88 -32.31 7.74 27.18
C LYS A 88 -31.99 6.40 27.81
N SER A 89 -30.75 6.24 28.24
CA SER A 89 -30.27 5.00 28.85
C SER A 89 -31.10 4.65 30.09
N LEU A 90 -31.83 3.55 30.05
CA LEU A 90 -32.56 3.01 31.19
C LEU A 90 -31.62 2.11 32.01
N LEU A 91 -30.84 2.73 32.89
CA LEU A 91 -29.88 2.07 33.80
C LEU A 91 -30.31 2.28 35.25
N ALA A 92 -30.00 1.30 36.11
CA ALA A 92 -30.23 1.40 37.56
C ALA A 92 -29.14 2.27 38.20
N GLU A 93 -29.46 3.49 38.57
CA GLU A 93 -28.50 4.53 38.99
C GLU A 93 -27.66 4.13 40.22
N ARG A 94 -28.23 3.31 41.11
CA ARG A 94 -27.55 2.87 42.35
C ARG A 94 -26.71 1.62 42.22
N LEU A 95 -26.73 0.97 41.07
CA LEU A 95 -25.92 -0.21 40.77
C LEU A 95 -24.67 0.20 39.99
N ASP A 96 -23.62 -0.59 40.09
CA ASP A 96 -22.43 -0.42 39.31
C ASP A 96 -22.62 -0.86 37.84
N VAL A 97 -21.61 -0.62 37.00
CA VAL A 97 -21.64 -0.92 35.58
C VAL A 97 -21.82 -2.42 35.31
N ILE A 98 -21.13 -3.31 36.06
CA ILE A 98 -21.24 -4.77 35.83
C ILE A 98 -22.67 -5.24 36.11
N HIS A 99 -23.23 -4.83 37.23
CA HIS A 99 -24.61 -5.19 37.58
C HIS A 99 -25.59 -4.68 36.53
N ASN A 100 -25.41 -3.45 36.02
CA ASN A 100 -26.27 -2.90 34.98
C ASN A 100 -26.16 -3.65 33.66
N ILE A 101 -24.95 -4.04 33.23
CA ILE A 101 -24.73 -4.80 31.96
C ILE A 101 -25.48 -6.12 32.01
N PHE A 102 -25.45 -6.84 33.14
CA PHE A 102 -26.01 -8.18 33.22
C PHE A 102 -27.37 -8.24 33.98
N LEU A 103 -27.94 -7.09 34.34
CA LEU A 103 -29.20 -7.05 35.11
C LEU A 103 -30.32 -7.86 34.43
N GLY A 104 -30.79 -8.91 35.16
CA GLY A 104 -31.81 -9.85 34.68
C GLY A 104 -31.32 -10.88 33.64
N GLN A 105 -30.02 -10.90 33.35
CA GLN A 105 -29.38 -11.85 32.43
C GLN A 105 -27.98 -12.25 32.92
N GLU A 106 -27.87 -12.52 34.21
CA GLU A 106 -26.62 -12.90 34.84
C GLU A 106 -26.10 -14.20 34.25
N ILE A 107 -24.79 -14.26 33.96
CA ILE A 107 -24.11 -15.49 33.55
C ILE A 107 -24.01 -16.37 34.82
N ARG A 108 -24.65 -17.52 34.82
CA ARG A 108 -24.71 -18.43 35.96
C ARG A 108 -23.90 -19.69 35.74
N TRP A 109 -23.30 -20.20 36.85
CA TRP A 109 -22.61 -21.47 36.81
C TRP A 109 -23.05 -22.35 38.01
N PRO A 110 -23.51 -23.60 37.78
CA PRO A 110 -23.85 -24.19 36.48
C PRO A 110 -25.05 -23.50 35.79
N PRO A 111 -25.19 -23.63 34.45
CA PRO A 111 -26.26 -22.95 33.72
C PRO A 111 -27.65 -23.27 34.25
N GLY A 112 -28.50 -22.25 34.39
CA GLY A 112 -29.91 -22.38 34.73
C GLY A 112 -30.21 -22.24 36.23
N PHE A 113 -29.45 -22.88 37.11
CA PHE A 113 -29.74 -22.92 38.59
C PHE A 113 -28.56 -22.41 39.44
N GLY A 114 -27.44 -22.02 38.86
CA GLY A 114 -26.23 -21.66 39.59
C GLY A 114 -26.25 -20.23 40.13
N PHE A 115 -25.21 -19.89 40.89
CA PHE A 115 -24.92 -18.52 41.28
C PHE A 115 -24.31 -17.73 40.15
N PRO A 116 -24.41 -16.36 40.16
CA PRO A 116 -23.76 -15.51 39.16
C PRO A 116 -22.24 -15.75 39.13
N ASP A 117 -21.71 -16.02 37.92
CA ASP A 117 -20.27 -16.12 37.68
C ASP A 117 -19.66 -14.71 37.44
N TRP A 118 -19.36 -14.06 38.51
CA TRP A 118 -18.79 -12.70 38.50
C TRP A 118 -17.48 -12.60 37.70
N GLY A 119 -16.65 -13.63 37.75
CA GLY A 119 -15.40 -13.66 37.04
C GLY A 119 -15.60 -13.63 35.53
N ARG A 120 -16.57 -14.43 35.03
CA ARG A 120 -16.91 -14.45 33.60
C ARG A 120 -17.64 -13.19 33.18
N MET A 121 -18.58 -12.69 33.98
CA MET A 121 -19.29 -11.45 33.72
C MET A 121 -18.30 -10.27 33.64
N LYS A 122 -17.34 -10.16 34.57
CA LYS A 122 -16.31 -9.12 34.53
C LYS A 122 -15.45 -9.18 33.26
N ARG A 123 -14.98 -10.37 32.89
CA ARG A 123 -14.17 -10.52 31.64
C ARG A 123 -14.95 -10.16 30.42
N THR A 124 -16.22 -10.59 30.31
CA THR A 124 -17.08 -10.28 29.15
C THR A 124 -17.38 -8.78 29.06
N ALA A 125 -17.74 -8.14 30.20
CA ALA A 125 -17.96 -6.69 30.22
C ALA A 125 -16.69 -5.89 29.91
N ALA A 126 -15.53 -6.31 30.46
CA ALA A 126 -14.26 -5.64 30.18
C ALA A 126 -13.90 -5.66 28.70
N LYS A 127 -14.11 -6.81 28.04
CA LYS A 127 -13.88 -6.93 26.60
C LYS A 127 -14.81 -6.01 25.82
N ALA A 128 -16.11 -6.03 26.12
CA ALA A 128 -17.10 -5.23 25.43
C ALA A 128 -16.93 -3.71 25.65
N LEU A 129 -16.44 -3.29 26.84
CA LEU A 129 -16.06 -1.89 27.06
C LEU A 129 -14.82 -1.49 26.26
N ALA A 130 -13.83 -2.39 26.17
CA ALA A 130 -12.62 -2.11 25.39
C ALA A 130 -12.91 -1.95 23.89
N ASP A 131 -13.91 -2.66 23.35
CA ASP A 131 -14.36 -2.50 21.96
C ASP A 131 -14.86 -1.06 21.65
N PHE A 132 -15.22 -0.30 22.68
CA PHE A 132 -15.61 1.11 22.58
C PHE A 132 -14.61 2.09 23.20
N ASP A 133 -13.37 1.69 23.37
CA ASP A 133 -12.31 2.51 23.97
C ASP A 133 -12.68 3.07 25.36
N MET A 134 -13.40 2.26 26.15
CA MET A 134 -13.79 2.61 27.52
C MET A 134 -12.87 1.95 28.53
N PRO A 135 -12.38 2.69 29.53
CA PRO A 135 -11.49 2.13 30.54
C PRO A 135 -12.21 1.09 31.41
N THR A 136 -11.55 -0.03 31.63
CA THR A 136 -12.09 -1.14 32.46
C THR A 136 -12.27 -0.75 33.94
N SER A 137 -11.65 0.33 34.41
CA SER A 137 -11.88 0.89 35.72
C SER A 137 -13.33 1.27 35.98
N LEU A 138 -14.08 1.63 34.95
CA LEU A 138 -15.51 1.99 35.03
C LEU A 138 -16.40 0.82 35.47
N LEU A 139 -15.95 -0.42 35.37
CA LEU A 139 -16.76 -1.59 35.73
C LEU A 139 -17.32 -1.56 37.16
N HIS A 140 -16.60 -0.95 38.07
CA HIS A 140 -16.98 -0.84 39.50
C HIS A 140 -17.58 0.52 39.88
N GLU A 141 -17.66 1.45 38.93
CA GLU A 141 -18.29 2.75 39.12
C GLU A 141 -19.81 2.63 39.16
N THR A 142 -20.42 3.41 40.03
CA THR A 142 -21.89 3.53 40.10
C THR A 142 -22.39 4.39 38.97
N ILE A 143 -23.52 4.02 38.35
CA ILE A 143 -24.09 4.74 37.18
C ILE A 143 -24.34 6.22 37.49
N SER A 144 -24.72 6.59 38.72
CA SER A 144 -24.91 7.98 39.10
C SER A 144 -23.67 8.88 38.90
N ASN A 145 -22.46 8.30 38.93
CA ASN A 145 -21.19 9.02 38.77
C ASN A 145 -20.75 9.15 37.32
N LEU A 146 -21.47 8.52 36.38
CA LEU A 146 -21.11 8.51 34.95
C LEU A 146 -21.73 9.69 34.23
N SER A 147 -21.00 10.22 33.21
CA SER A 147 -21.56 11.17 32.26
C SER A 147 -22.64 10.52 31.37
N ASP A 148 -23.47 11.34 30.72
CA ASP A 148 -24.53 10.84 29.86
C ASP A 148 -23.97 10.01 28.70
N GLU A 149 -22.81 10.40 28.14
CA GLU A 149 -22.09 9.63 27.12
C GLU A 149 -21.65 8.26 27.66
N GLN A 150 -21.05 8.23 28.87
CA GLN A 150 -20.65 6.97 29.50
C GLN A 150 -21.82 6.06 29.80
N ARG A 151 -22.94 6.62 30.28
CA ARG A 151 -24.19 5.87 30.47
C ARG A 151 -24.70 5.26 29.19
N GLN A 152 -24.68 6.01 28.10
CA GLN A 152 -25.09 5.50 26.79
C GLN A 152 -24.18 4.37 26.33
N MET A 153 -22.87 4.50 26.52
CA MET A 153 -21.90 3.45 26.21
C MET A 153 -22.13 2.18 27.05
N VAL A 154 -22.46 2.30 28.35
CA VAL A 154 -22.83 1.15 29.20
C VAL A 154 -24.11 0.48 28.69
N ALA A 155 -25.12 1.24 28.25
CA ALA A 155 -26.33 0.69 27.64
C ALA A 155 -26.06 -0.08 26.35
N LEU A 156 -25.16 0.45 25.50
CA LEU A 156 -24.67 -0.23 24.31
C LEU A 156 -23.92 -1.52 24.67
N THR A 157 -22.99 -1.46 25.64
CA THR A 157 -22.24 -2.63 26.12
C THR A 157 -23.16 -3.73 26.65
N ARG A 158 -24.25 -3.38 27.36
CA ARG A 158 -25.26 -4.32 27.80
C ARG A 158 -25.86 -5.15 26.67
N VAL A 159 -26.11 -4.52 25.50
CA VAL A 159 -26.63 -5.21 24.32
C VAL A 159 -25.57 -6.07 23.66
N LEU A 160 -24.33 -5.61 23.62
CA LEU A 160 -23.18 -6.37 23.10
C LEU A 160 -22.91 -7.68 23.82
N CYS A 161 -23.13 -7.69 25.14
CA CYS A 161 -22.91 -8.88 25.96
C CYS A 161 -23.97 -9.98 25.72
N GLN A 162 -24.93 -9.76 24.85
CA GLN A 162 -26.07 -10.65 24.65
C GLN A 162 -26.27 -10.96 23.17
N PRO A 163 -26.69 -12.19 22.81
CA PRO A 163 -26.99 -12.53 21.43
C PRO A 163 -28.19 -11.70 20.92
N ALA A 164 -28.04 -11.08 19.76
CA ALA A 164 -29.09 -10.34 19.08
C ALA A 164 -29.30 -10.88 17.66
N ARG A 165 -30.58 -10.96 17.25
CA ARG A 165 -30.99 -11.22 15.88
C ARG A 165 -31.51 -9.95 15.22
N LEU A 166 -32.11 -9.09 16.02
CA LEU A 166 -32.62 -7.77 15.65
C LEU A 166 -32.20 -6.75 16.69
N LEU A 167 -31.57 -5.68 16.27
CA LEU A 167 -31.16 -4.56 17.09
C LEU A 167 -31.97 -3.33 16.72
N LEU A 168 -32.70 -2.79 17.70
CA LEU A 168 -33.49 -1.57 17.56
C LEU A 168 -32.78 -0.44 18.31
N LEU A 169 -32.42 0.64 17.61
CA LEU A 169 -31.65 1.75 18.13
C LEU A 169 -32.47 3.05 18.04
N ASP A 170 -32.90 3.57 19.16
CA ASP A 170 -33.67 4.82 19.20
C ASP A 170 -32.75 6.00 19.49
N ASP A 171 -32.35 6.72 18.44
CA ASP A 171 -31.44 7.88 18.43
C ASP A 171 -30.15 7.68 19.27
N PRO A 172 -29.39 6.60 19.03
CA PRO A 172 -28.28 6.19 19.90
C PRO A 172 -27.08 7.13 19.86
N LEU A 173 -27.01 8.01 18.86
CA LEU A 173 -25.85 8.86 18.58
C LEU A 173 -25.95 10.25 19.22
N ALA A 174 -27.11 10.63 19.74
CA ALA A 174 -27.42 12.00 20.16
C ALA A 174 -26.48 12.57 21.25
N VAL A 175 -25.99 11.71 22.16
CA VAL A 175 -25.15 12.11 23.30
C VAL A 175 -23.68 11.72 23.16
N LEU A 176 -23.32 11.10 22.03
CA LEU A 176 -21.95 10.59 21.80
C LEU A 176 -21.06 11.65 21.15
N SER A 177 -19.80 11.69 21.56
CA SER A 177 -18.75 12.44 20.87
C SER A 177 -18.54 11.92 19.43
N PHE A 178 -18.01 12.76 18.55
CA PHE A 178 -17.80 12.42 17.13
C PHE A 178 -17.02 11.11 16.94
N GLN A 179 -15.95 10.90 17.72
CA GLN A 179 -15.14 9.68 17.66
C GLN A 179 -15.97 8.43 17.98
N ARG A 180 -16.78 8.50 19.05
CA ARG A 180 -17.65 7.38 19.47
C ARG A 180 -18.83 7.16 18.55
N GLN A 181 -19.33 8.22 17.90
CA GLN A 181 -20.32 8.07 16.83
C GLN A 181 -19.77 7.20 15.70
N GLN A 182 -18.54 7.48 15.22
CA GLN A 182 -17.91 6.70 14.18
C GLN A 182 -17.71 5.23 14.60
N MET A 183 -17.20 5.00 15.81
CA MET A 183 -17.06 3.63 16.36
C MET A 183 -18.39 2.87 16.37
N LEU A 184 -19.47 3.51 16.79
CA LEU A 184 -20.81 2.89 16.80
C LEU A 184 -21.32 2.61 15.39
N LEU A 185 -21.10 3.51 14.42
CA LEU A 185 -21.48 3.30 13.03
C LEU A 185 -20.73 2.10 12.41
N ASP A 186 -19.41 2.00 12.65
CA ASP A 186 -18.59 0.89 12.18
C ASP A 186 -19.01 -0.44 12.84
N TRP A 187 -19.36 -0.38 14.12
CA TRP A 187 -19.87 -1.53 14.84
C TRP A 187 -21.23 -2.02 14.28
N ILE A 188 -22.16 -1.12 13.97
CA ILE A 188 -23.45 -1.48 13.32
C ILE A 188 -23.20 -2.21 12.00
N LYS A 189 -22.27 -1.71 11.16
CA LYS A 189 -21.91 -2.37 9.90
C LYS A 189 -21.31 -3.77 10.14
N ALA A 190 -20.45 -3.90 11.14
CA ALA A 190 -19.84 -5.19 11.48
C ALA A 190 -20.89 -6.21 11.95
N LEU A 191 -21.89 -5.80 12.72
CA LEU A 191 -23.01 -6.65 13.14
C LEU A 191 -23.88 -7.08 11.95
N ALA A 192 -24.20 -6.17 11.06
CA ALA A 192 -24.99 -6.47 9.86
C ALA A 192 -24.26 -7.50 8.98
N ALA A 193 -22.94 -7.36 8.81
CA ALA A 193 -22.11 -8.34 8.10
C ALA A 193 -22.11 -9.73 8.76
N GLN A 194 -22.36 -9.80 10.07
CA GLN A 194 -22.52 -11.06 10.82
C GLN A 194 -23.96 -11.62 10.75
N GLY A 195 -24.88 -10.94 10.02
CA GLY A 195 -26.26 -11.38 9.83
C GLY A 195 -27.24 -10.86 10.88
N VAL A 196 -26.84 -9.91 11.74
CA VAL A 196 -27.75 -9.22 12.68
C VAL A 196 -28.46 -8.09 11.93
N SER A 197 -29.80 -8.10 11.99
CA SER A 197 -30.58 -7.01 11.38
C SER A 197 -30.64 -5.81 12.33
N VAL A 198 -30.58 -4.60 11.79
CA VAL A 198 -30.57 -3.37 12.60
C VAL A 198 -31.63 -2.40 12.09
N MET A 199 -32.40 -1.84 13.01
CA MET A 199 -33.26 -0.69 12.71
C MET A 199 -32.83 0.48 13.59
N VAL A 200 -32.44 1.59 12.99
CA VAL A 200 -31.88 2.74 13.70
C VAL A 200 -32.67 4.00 13.39
N SER A 201 -33.17 4.70 14.41
CA SER A 201 -33.72 6.04 14.25
C SER A 201 -32.64 7.10 14.48
N SER A 202 -32.65 8.16 13.71
CA SER A 202 -31.81 9.34 13.94
C SER A 202 -32.47 10.58 13.28
N ASP A 203 -32.22 11.72 13.92
CA ASP A 203 -32.55 13.03 13.31
C ASP A 203 -31.40 13.49 12.38
N ASN A 204 -30.22 12.82 12.39
CA ASN A 204 -29.07 13.13 11.57
C ASN A 204 -28.99 12.20 10.35
N LEU A 205 -29.41 12.68 9.20
CA LEU A 205 -29.40 11.93 7.94
C LEU A 205 -28.01 11.46 7.52
N LYS A 206 -26.94 12.21 7.85
CA LYS A 206 -25.56 11.82 7.50
C LYS A 206 -25.22 10.43 8.00
N HIS A 207 -25.53 10.17 9.27
CA HIS A 207 -25.24 8.89 9.90
C HIS A 207 -26.00 7.75 9.23
N LEU A 208 -27.28 8.01 8.89
CA LEU A 208 -28.12 7.00 8.25
C LEU A 208 -27.66 6.68 6.84
N PHE A 209 -27.39 7.70 6.00
CA PHE A 209 -26.87 7.47 4.66
C PHE A 209 -25.53 6.72 4.63
N ALA A 210 -24.74 6.82 5.71
CA ALA A 210 -23.47 6.13 5.82
C ALA A 210 -23.57 4.63 6.13
N ILE A 211 -24.68 4.16 6.75
CA ILE A 211 -24.76 2.79 7.28
C ILE A 211 -25.99 2.01 6.85
N THR A 212 -27.04 2.65 6.31
CA THR A 212 -28.32 1.98 6.02
C THR A 212 -28.42 1.50 4.58
N ASP A 213 -29.07 0.36 4.41
CA ASP A 213 -29.45 -0.19 3.10
C ASP A 213 -30.75 0.44 2.59
N ARG A 214 -31.68 0.73 3.52
CA ARG A 214 -32.98 1.36 3.24
C ARG A 214 -33.31 2.43 4.27
N ILE A 215 -34.11 3.40 3.86
CA ILE A 215 -34.64 4.50 4.69
C ILE A 215 -36.16 4.51 4.67
N LEU A 216 -36.73 4.49 5.86
CA LEU A 216 -38.15 4.66 6.13
C LEU A 216 -38.40 6.09 6.58
N VAL A 217 -39.29 6.81 5.91
CA VAL A 217 -39.71 8.18 6.31
C VAL A 217 -41.08 8.13 6.99
N LEU A 218 -41.09 8.53 8.25
CA LEU A 218 -42.32 8.70 9.02
C LEU A 218 -42.72 10.19 9.10
N TYR A 219 -43.97 10.45 8.77
CA TYR A 219 -44.61 11.78 8.89
C TYR A 219 -45.97 11.65 9.53
N GLU A 220 -46.22 12.35 10.64
CA GLU A 220 -47.47 12.36 11.41
C GLU A 220 -48.06 10.96 11.67
N GLY A 221 -47.21 10.00 12.03
CA GLY A 221 -47.62 8.63 12.32
C GLY A 221 -47.75 7.69 11.11
N HIS A 222 -47.62 8.18 9.89
CA HIS A 222 -47.71 7.40 8.66
C HIS A 222 -46.37 7.12 8.07
N LEU A 223 -46.22 5.93 7.44
CA LEU A 223 -45.06 5.62 6.63
C LEU A 223 -45.23 6.21 5.23
N VAL A 224 -44.49 7.30 4.95
CA VAL A 224 -44.59 8.05 3.68
C VAL A 224 -43.81 7.38 2.58
N THR A 225 -42.64 6.86 2.88
CA THR A 225 -41.81 6.17 1.90
C THR A 225 -40.92 5.12 2.55
N ASP A 226 -40.58 4.14 1.73
CA ASP A 226 -39.67 3.05 2.02
C ASP A 226 -38.77 2.84 0.78
N ARG A 227 -37.51 3.28 0.83
CA ARG A 227 -36.62 3.32 -0.33
C ARG A 227 -35.21 2.80 -0.01
N CYS A 228 -34.54 2.24 -1.02
CA CYS A 228 -33.12 1.96 -0.93
C CYS A 228 -32.33 3.26 -0.71
N THR A 229 -31.40 3.23 0.20
CA THR A 229 -30.53 4.38 0.51
C THR A 229 -29.69 4.78 -0.71
N ALA A 230 -29.21 3.78 -1.48
CA ALA A 230 -28.40 4.02 -2.67
C ALA A 230 -29.16 4.77 -3.80
N ASP A 231 -30.49 4.58 -3.86
CA ASP A 231 -31.34 5.20 -4.88
C ASP A 231 -32.00 6.52 -4.40
N SER A 232 -31.62 6.99 -3.21
CA SER A 232 -32.23 8.17 -2.58
C SER A 232 -31.21 9.27 -2.40
N THR A 233 -31.62 10.51 -2.58
CA THR A 233 -30.78 11.67 -2.24
C THR A 233 -31.17 12.24 -0.87
N PRO A 234 -30.21 12.81 -0.11
CA PRO A 234 -30.53 13.51 1.14
C PRO A 234 -31.62 14.59 0.98
N ARG A 235 -31.64 15.24 -0.16
CA ARG A 235 -32.64 16.27 -0.50
C ARG A 235 -34.05 15.72 -0.56
N GLU A 236 -34.26 14.63 -1.31
CA GLU A 236 -35.58 13.98 -1.41
C GLU A 236 -36.09 13.53 -0.05
N ILE A 237 -35.22 12.96 0.79
CA ILE A 237 -35.59 12.52 2.14
C ILE A 237 -35.98 13.72 3.01
N VAL A 238 -35.23 14.84 2.94
CA VAL A 238 -35.59 16.07 3.70
C VAL A 238 -36.91 16.66 3.22
N GLU A 239 -37.14 16.71 1.92
CA GLU A 239 -38.43 17.19 1.35
C GLU A 239 -39.61 16.36 1.88
N LEU A 240 -39.45 15.04 1.98
CA LEU A 240 -40.46 14.14 2.56
C LEU A 240 -40.65 14.32 4.07
N ILE A 241 -39.57 14.61 4.82
CA ILE A 241 -39.63 14.87 6.27
C ILE A 241 -40.33 16.20 6.57
N VAL A 242 -40.09 17.21 5.75
CA VAL A 242 -40.62 18.59 6.01
C VAL A 242 -42.07 18.76 5.53
N GLY A 243 -42.48 17.91 4.57
CA GLY A 243 -43.76 18.12 3.88
C GLY A 243 -43.68 19.37 2.99
N THR A 244 -44.31 19.35 1.84
CA THR A 244 -44.19 20.34 0.74
C THR A 244 -44.63 21.78 1.06
N THR A 245 -44.78 22.18 2.32
CA THR A 245 -45.47 23.44 2.68
C THR A 245 -44.58 24.66 2.88
N ARG A 246 -43.22 24.54 2.96
CA ARG A 246 -42.32 25.73 3.02
C ARG A 246 -40.92 25.43 2.48
N PRO A 247 -40.65 25.65 1.19
CA PRO A 247 -39.32 25.41 0.58
C PRO A 247 -38.23 26.34 1.12
N GLU A 248 -38.53 27.51 1.64
CA GLU A 248 -37.52 28.52 2.04
C GLU A 248 -36.72 28.19 3.29
N GLN A 249 -37.24 27.35 4.21
CA GLN A 249 -36.53 26.96 5.43
C GLN A 249 -35.64 25.72 5.27
N VAL A 250 -35.77 24.99 4.19
CA VAL A 250 -35.10 23.71 3.94
C VAL A 250 -33.76 23.89 3.20
N THR A 251 -33.64 24.98 2.45
CA THR A 251 -32.52 25.25 1.54
C THR A 251 -31.12 25.20 2.19
N PRO A 252 -30.85 25.81 3.38
CA PRO A 252 -29.51 25.78 3.98
C PRO A 252 -29.11 24.39 4.49
N ILE A 253 -30.08 23.62 4.98
CA ILE A 253 -29.83 22.27 5.53
C ILE A 253 -29.55 21.26 4.39
N ILE A 254 -30.34 21.38 3.31
CA ILE A 254 -30.18 20.56 2.11
C ILE A 254 -28.82 20.85 1.49
N TRP A 255 -28.43 22.10 1.34
CA TRP A 255 -27.17 22.49 0.74
C TRP A 255 -25.96 21.99 1.57
N ALA A 256 -26.05 22.10 2.90
CA ALA A 256 -25.02 21.56 3.80
C ALA A 256 -24.90 20.02 3.72
N LEU A 257 -26.02 19.31 3.58
CA LEU A 257 -26.07 17.86 3.43
C LEU A 257 -25.52 17.39 2.07
N GLU A 258 -25.90 18.04 0.98
CA GLU A 258 -25.37 17.76 -0.37
C GLU A 258 -23.86 18.01 -0.44
N SER A 259 -23.41 19.16 0.09
CA SER A 259 -21.98 19.48 0.15
C SER A 259 -21.18 18.45 0.93
N TYR A 260 -21.74 17.97 2.05
CA TYR A 260 -21.10 16.94 2.86
C TYR A 260 -21.06 15.58 2.16
N HIS A 261 -22.17 15.15 1.54
CA HIS A 261 -22.24 13.87 0.84
C HIS A 261 -21.26 13.86 -0.36
N THR A 262 -21.21 14.95 -1.11
CA THR A 262 -20.25 15.14 -2.20
C THR A 262 -18.81 15.12 -1.69
N ALA A 263 -18.53 15.82 -0.58
CA ALA A 263 -17.20 15.83 0.04
C ALA A 263 -16.79 14.43 0.58
N GLN A 264 -17.75 13.67 1.09
CA GLN A 264 -17.48 12.30 1.58
C GLN A 264 -17.20 11.34 0.43
N GLN A 265 -17.97 11.41 -0.67
CA GLN A 265 -17.70 10.64 -1.88
C GLN A 265 -16.33 10.98 -2.47
N GLN A 266 -16.00 12.26 -2.59
CA GLN A 266 -14.67 12.71 -3.05
C GLN A 266 -13.54 12.22 -2.14
N THR A 267 -13.78 12.20 -0.82
CA THR A 267 -12.78 11.69 0.14
C THR A 267 -12.54 10.19 -0.02
N GLU A 268 -13.60 9.43 -0.26
CA GLU A 268 -13.52 7.98 -0.51
C GLU A 268 -12.82 7.67 -1.84
N GLU A 269 -13.15 8.41 -2.89
CA GLU A 269 -12.47 8.32 -4.19
C GLU A 269 -10.98 8.68 -4.09
N LEU A 270 -10.66 9.76 -3.37
CA LEU A 270 -9.27 10.16 -3.10
C LEU A 270 -8.51 9.09 -2.33
N ARG A 271 -9.12 8.47 -1.31
CA ARG A 271 -8.50 7.37 -0.55
C ARG A 271 -8.22 6.16 -1.42
N ARG A 272 -9.16 5.78 -2.30
CA ARG A 272 -8.96 4.68 -3.26
C ARG A 272 -7.85 5.00 -4.24
N ALA A 273 -7.86 6.21 -4.82
CA ALA A 273 -6.80 6.68 -5.71
C ALA A 273 -5.44 6.72 -5.00
N GLN A 274 -5.39 7.17 -3.75
CA GLN A 274 -4.17 7.19 -2.94
C GLN A 274 -3.65 5.78 -2.63
N ALA A 275 -4.53 4.82 -2.33
CA ALA A 275 -4.15 3.43 -2.11
C ALA A 275 -3.55 2.81 -3.39
N THR A 276 -4.19 2.99 -4.55
CA THR A 276 -3.69 2.53 -5.84
C THR A 276 -2.35 3.17 -6.22
N LEU A 277 -2.21 4.48 -5.97
CA LEU A 277 -0.95 5.20 -6.22
C LEU A 277 0.18 4.67 -5.34
N ARG A 278 -0.11 4.36 -4.08
CA ARG A 278 0.86 3.79 -3.14
C ARG A 278 1.33 2.40 -3.57
N GLU A 279 0.40 1.55 -4.00
CA GLU A 279 0.71 0.22 -4.52
C GLU A 279 1.58 0.29 -5.79
N ASN A 280 1.27 1.21 -6.70
CA ASN A 280 2.08 1.46 -7.90
C ASN A 280 3.49 1.98 -7.56
N LEU A 281 3.60 2.88 -6.58
CA LEU A 281 4.90 3.38 -6.09
C LEU A 281 5.75 2.26 -5.49
N GLU A 282 5.19 1.40 -4.67
CA GLU A 282 5.89 0.26 -4.06
C GLU A 282 6.35 -0.75 -5.14
N ALA A 283 5.52 -1.00 -6.16
CA ALA A 283 5.90 -1.83 -7.30
C ALA A 283 7.04 -1.20 -8.13
N GLN A 284 6.98 0.11 -8.37
CA GLN A 284 8.02 0.85 -9.09
C GLN A 284 9.34 0.89 -8.32
N ASP A 285 9.30 1.08 -7.00
CA ASP A 285 10.49 1.02 -6.13
C ASP A 285 11.13 -0.36 -6.13
N SER A 286 10.34 -1.42 -6.11
CA SER A 286 10.82 -2.79 -6.22
C SER A 286 11.53 -3.03 -7.56
N LEU A 287 10.93 -2.59 -8.67
CA LEU A 287 11.54 -2.70 -10.00
C LEU A 287 12.83 -1.89 -10.12
N ASN A 288 12.85 -0.67 -9.59
CA ASN A 288 14.03 0.17 -9.58
C ASN A 288 15.19 -0.46 -8.81
N ARG A 289 14.91 -1.08 -7.65
CA ARG A 289 15.94 -1.81 -6.88
C ARG A 289 16.52 -2.98 -7.69
N GLN A 290 15.68 -3.76 -8.36
CA GLN A 290 16.14 -4.86 -9.22
C GLN A 290 16.98 -4.36 -10.41
N LEU A 291 16.60 -3.23 -11.01
CA LEU A 291 17.37 -2.61 -12.10
C LEU A 291 18.73 -2.10 -11.62
N ILE A 292 18.79 -1.44 -10.47
CA ILE A 292 20.05 -0.98 -9.86
C ILE A 292 20.97 -2.15 -9.56
N GLU A 293 20.47 -3.25 -9.03
CA GLU A 293 21.25 -4.45 -8.75
C GLU A 293 21.82 -5.07 -10.01
N ARG A 294 21.01 -5.22 -11.07
CA ARG A 294 21.49 -5.70 -12.39
C ARG A 294 22.53 -4.78 -13.01
N LEU A 295 22.33 -3.47 -12.94
CA LEU A 295 23.32 -2.51 -13.45
C LEU A 295 24.63 -2.62 -12.69
N ARG A 296 24.60 -2.79 -11.38
CA ARG A 296 25.77 -3.00 -10.56
C ARG A 296 26.56 -4.25 -10.96
N ASP A 297 25.86 -5.36 -11.17
CA ASP A 297 26.47 -6.60 -11.63
C ASP A 297 27.11 -6.45 -13.01
N GLN A 298 26.46 -5.75 -13.94
CA GLN A 298 26.99 -5.46 -15.26
C GLN A 298 28.24 -4.57 -15.22
N VAL A 299 28.26 -3.55 -14.35
CA VAL A 299 29.44 -2.69 -14.16
C VAL A 299 30.62 -3.52 -13.64
N VAL A 300 30.41 -4.36 -12.64
CA VAL A 300 31.48 -5.25 -12.12
C VAL A 300 32.00 -6.20 -13.20
N ALA A 301 31.12 -6.78 -14.01
CA ALA A 301 31.54 -7.66 -15.11
C ALA A 301 32.34 -6.91 -16.18
N LEU A 302 31.94 -5.68 -16.53
CA LEU A 302 32.68 -4.82 -17.47
C LEU A 302 34.06 -4.44 -16.93
N ASP A 303 34.19 -4.11 -15.65
CA ASP A 303 35.47 -3.80 -15.03
C ASP A 303 36.41 -5.00 -15.06
N GLN A 304 35.90 -6.19 -14.75
CA GLN A 304 36.67 -7.43 -14.86
C GLN A 304 37.15 -7.70 -16.29
N LEU A 305 36.28 -7.51 -17.29
CA LEU A 305 36.60 -7.68 -18.68
C LEU A 305 37.67 -6.68 -19.14
N ASN A 306 37.56 -5.42 -18.77
CA ASN A 306 38.51 -4.37 -19.05
C ASN A 306 39.88 -4.68 -18.45
N PHE A 307 39.93 -5.15 -17.20
CA PHE A 307 41.16 -5.56 -16.56
C PHE A 307 41.82 -6.73 -17.29
N ALA A 308 41.05 -7.74 -17.66
CA ALA A 308 41.52 -8.88 -18.43
C ALA A 308 42.05 -8.47 -19.82
N LEU A 309 41.35 -7.57 -20.50
CA LEU A 309 41.74 -7.00 -21.79
C LEU A 309 43.06 -6.25 -21.70
N GLN A 310 43.25 -5.40 -20.68
CA GLN A 310 44.51 -4.68 -20.43
C GLN A 310 45.66 -5.63 -20.16
N ALA A 311 45.42 -6.65 -19.33
CA ALA A 311 46.44 -7.66 -19.04
C ALA A 311 46.83 -8.46 -20.31
N ALA A 312 45.89 -8.84 -21.12
CA ALA A 312 46.13 -9.50 -22.41
C ALA A 312 46.90 -8.59 -23.39
N HIS A 313 46.52 -7.31 -23.46
CA HIS A 313 47.22 -6.33 -24.28
C HIS A 313 48.69 -6.16 -23.88
N GLN A 314 48.97 -6.03 -22.58
CA GLN A 314 50.32 -5.94 -22.07
C GLN A 314 51.15 -7.19 -22.40
N ARG A 315 50.59 -8.40 -22.26
CA ARG A 315 51.26 -9.64 -22.62
C ARG A 315 51.65 -9.67 -24.09
N LEU A 316 50.68 -9.35 -24.98
CA LEU A 316 50.93 -9.29 -26.43
C LEU A 316 51.99 -8.28 -26.81
N MET A 317 52.01 -7.11 -26.15
CA MET A 317 53.07 -6.12 -26.37
C MET A 317 54.43 -6.63 -25.91
N THR A 318 54.51 -7.29 -24.76
CA THR A 318 55.76 -7.87 -24.23
C THR A 318 56.25 -9.00 -25.15
N GLU A 319 55.36 -9.89 -25.56
CA GLU A 319 55.73 -11.01 -26.49
C GLU A 319 56.22 -10.46 -27.83
N ARG A 320 55.55 -9.47 -28.43
CA ARG A 320 55.97 -8.80 -29.65
C ARG A 320 57.36 -8.19 -29.52
N GLU A 321 57.62 -7.53 -28.37
CA GLU A 321 58.93 -6.92 -28.16
C GLU A 321 60.03 -7.95 -27.95
N GLN A 322 59.74 -9.06 -27.27
CA GLN A 322 60.66 -10.18 -27.15
C GLN A 322 60.97 -10.83 -28.50
N GLU A 323 59.96 -11.04 -29.34
CA GLU A 323 60.12 -11.60 -30.65
C GLU A 323 60.96 -10.67 -31.57
N ARG A 324 60.68 -9.36 -31.55
CA ARG A 324 61.50 -8.37 -32.25
C ARG A 324 62.97 -8.41 -31.81
N LYS A 325 63.24 -8.53 -30.51
CA LYS A 325 64.59 -8.64 -29.94
C LYS A 325 65.25 -9.95 -30.35
N ARG A 326 64.49 -11.04 -30.46
CA ARG A 326 65.01 -12.34 -30.92
C ARG A 326 65.40 -12.28 -32.38
N LEU A 327 64.47 -11.80 -33.25
CA LEU A 327 64.71 -11.69 -34.68
C LEU A 327 65.92 -10.79 -35.00
N ALA A 328 66.05 -9.66 -34.32
CA ALA A 328 67.17 -8.76 -34.52
C ALA A 328 68.50 -9.44 -34.17
N ARG A 329 68.56 -10.28 -33.10
CA ARG A 329 69.76 -11.03 -32.75
C ARG A 329 70.07 -12.14 -33.71
N GLU A 330 69.11 -12.94 -34.18
CA GLU A 330 69.28 -14.00 -35.14
C GLU A 330 69.80 -13.44 -36.50
N LEU A 331 69.23 -12.32 -36.95
CA LEU A 331 69.71 -11.65 -38.13
C LEU A 331 71.17 -11.16 -38.01
N HIS A 332 71.50 -10.56 -36.86
CA HIS A 332 72.84 -10.04 -36.63
C HIS A 332 73.91 -11.16 -36.48
N ASP A 333 73.60 -12.15 -35.65
CA ASP A 333 74.61 -13.16 -35.23
C ASP A 333 74.76 -14.26 -36.28
N GLN A 334 73.72 -14.54 -37.06
CA GLN A 334 73.81 -15.61 -38.06
C GLN A 334 73.97 -15.09 -39.46
N VAL A 335 72.96 -14.28 -39.95
CA VAL A 335 72.95 -13.88 -41.35
C VAL A 335 74.02 -12.84 -41.69
N ILE A 336 74.21 -11.82 -40.87
CA ILE A 336 75.26 -10.81 -41.13
C ILE A 336 76.64 -11.38 -40.98
N GLN A 337 76.85 -12.26 -39.98
CA GLN A 337 78.18 -12.93 -39.78
C GLN A 337 78.56 -13.88 -40.96
N ASP A 338 77.59 -14.67 -41.45
CA ASP A 338 77.78 -15.55 -42.61
C ASP A 338 78.12 -14.74 -43.84
N LEU A 339 77.35 -13.66 -44.14
CA LEU A 339 77.63 -12.80 -45.28
C LEU A 339 79.03 -12.13 -45.20
N LEU A 340 79.40 -11.66 -44.02
CA LEU A 340 80.77 -11.15 -43.81
C LEU A 340 81.86 -12.21 -44.04
N SER A 341 81.64 -13.44 -43.57
CA SER A 341 82.54 -14.58 -43.78
C SER A 341 82.65 -14.88 -45.31
N PHE A 342 81.51 -14.89 -46.01
CA PHE A 342 81.59 -15.06 -47.47
C PHE A 342 82.29 -13.88 -48.16
N ASN A 343 82.09 -12.64 -47.75
CA ASN A 343 82.83 -11.51 -48.31
C ASN A 343 84.34 -11.61 -48.09
N TYR A 344 84.77 -12.07 -46.92
CA TYR A 344 86.21 -12.33 -46.64
C TYR A 344 86.82 -13.43 -47.50
N ARG A 345 86.13 -14.56 -47.70
CA ARG A 345 86.55 -15.63 -48.59
C ARG A 345 86.63 -15.16 -50.04
N LEU A 346 85.76 -14.36 -50.51
CA LEU A 346 85.81 -13.76 -51.84
C LEU A 346 87.02 -12.80 -51.97
N GLU A 347 87.39 -12.10 -50.93
CA GLU A 347 88.54 -11.21 -50.88
C GLU A 347 89.85 -11.99 -50.93
N GLU A 348 89.86 -13.15 -50.27
CA GLU A 348 91.03 -14.08 -50.30
C GLU A 348 91.20 -14.66 -51.72
N VAL A 349 90.18 -15.15 -52.36
CA VAL A 349 90.17 -15.64 -53.73
C VAL A 349 90.61 -14.53 -54.71
N GLU A 350 90.12 -13.29 -54.61
CA GLU A 350 90.48 -12.14 -55.42
C GLU A 350 92.00 -11.83 -55.33
N ASN A 351 92.66 -12.09 -54.16
CA ASN A 351 94.06 -11.83 -53.91
C ASN A 351 94.99 -12.98 -54.37
N GLU A 352 94.51 -14.23 -54.47
CA GLU A 352 95.29 -15.41 -54.84
C GLU A 352 95.43 -15.63 -56.39
N GLU A 353 94.51 -15.19 -57.23
CA GLU A 353 94.56 -15.40 -58.67
C GLU A 353 94.73 -14.08 -59.50
N PRO A 354 95.81 -13.92 -60.24
CA PRO A 354 96.14 -12.68 -60.98
C PRO A 354 95.45 -12.52 -62.34
N GLY A 355 94.33 -13.11 -62.61
CA GLY A 355 93.60 -13.00 -63.92
C GLY A 355 92.62 -11.81 -63.95
N THR A 356 92.78 -10.90 -64.97
CA THR A 356 92.11 -9.63 -65.03
C THR A 356 90.53 -9.69 -65.31
N ALA A 357 90.01 -10.75 -65.87
CA ALA A 357 88.63 -10.87 -66.25
C ALA A 357 87.68 -11.20 -65.06
N TRP A 358 88.12 -11.88 -64.09
CA TRP A 358 87.34 -12.29 -62.93
C TRP A 358 87.34 -11.28 -61.76
N ARG A 359 88.30 -10.37 -61.77
CA ARG A 359 88.40 -9.33 -60.71
C ARG A 359 87.24 -8.37 -60.70
N GLU A 360 86.72 -7.91 -61.86
CA GLU A 360 85.62 -6.99 -61.92
C GLU A 360 84.30 -7.64 -61.46
N GLU A 361 84.12 -8.91 -61.77
CA GLU A 361 82.96 -9.67 -61.41
C GLU A 361 82.92 -10.01 -59.89
N LEU A 362 84.09 -10.44 -59.33
CA LEU A 362 84.21 -10.62 -57.92
C LEU A 362 84.04 -9.33 -57.09
N ALA A 363 84.62 -8.23 -57.60
CA ALA A 363 84.41 -6.91 -56.92
C ALA A 363 82.95 -6.46 -56.94
N ALA A 364 82.23 -6.76 -58.05
CA ALA A 364 80.78 -6.47 -58.13
C ALA A 364 79.97 -7.32 -57.15
N ILE A 365 80.26 -8.64 -57.02
CA ILE A 365 79.64 -9.55 -56.07
C ILE A 365 79.90 -9.10 -54.65
N ARG A 366 81.11 -8.75 -54.31
CA ARG A 366 81.49 -8.21 -52.97
C ARG A 366 80.78 -6.90 -52.66
N GLY A 367 80.70 -6.04 -53.67
CA GLY A 367 79.93 -4.80 -53.52
C GLY A 367 78.45 -5.05 -53.19
N GLY A 368 77.84 -6.03 -53.86
CA GLY A 368 76.49 -6.48 -53.60
C GLY A 368 76.30 -7.03 -52.16
N ILE A 369 77.27 -7.93 -51.71
CA ILE A 369 77.17 -8.45 -50.36
C ILE A 369 77.30 -7.33 -49.29
N ARG A 370 78.25 -6.39 -49.50
CA ARG A 370 78.41 -5.25 -48.56
C ARG A 370 77.12 -4.41 -48.48
N GLN A 371 76.44 -4.21 -49.62
CA GLN A 371 75.17 -3.49 -49.63
C GLN A 371 74.09 -4.25 -48.85
N VAL A 372 73.96 -5.56 -49.05
CA VAL A 372 73.00 -6.42 -48.31
C VAL A 372 73.30 -6.40 -46.82
N VAL A 373 74.58 -6.49 -46.41
CA VAL A 373 75.00 -6.39 -45.00
C VAL A 373 74.63 -5.01 -44.42
N SER A 374 74.78 -3.94 -45.18
CA SER A 374 74.39 -2.58 -44.74
C SER A 374 72.88 -2.49 -44.55
N ASP A 375 72.10 -3.01 -45.53
CA ASP A 375 70.65 -3.01 -45.45
C ASP A 375 70.09 -3.84 -44.31
N LEU A 376 70.69 -5.03 -44.04
CA LEU A 376 70.34 -5.87 -42.90
C LEU A 376 70.68 -5.20 -41.57
N ARG A 377 71.84 -4.51 -41.46
CA ARG A 377 72.20 -3.75 -40.25
C ARG A 377 71.18 -2.64 -39.99
N GLN A 378 70.74 -1.98 -41.04
CA GLN A 378 69.68 -0.97 -40.90
C GLN A 378 68.37 -1.58 -40.42
N LEU A 379 67.94 -2.72 -40.98
CA LEU A 379 66.75 -3.44 -40.50
C LEU A 379 66.90 -3.91 -39.05
N CYS A 380 68.07 -4.41 -38.65
CA CYS A 380 68.31 -4.75 -37.21
C CYS A 380 68.24 -3.54 -36.30
N SER A 381 68.72 -2.37 -36.74
CA SER A 381 68.59 -1.11 -36.00
C SER A 381 67.15 -0.64 -35.87
N ASP A 382 66.35 -0.79 -36.93
CA ASP A 382 64.93 -0.41 -36.92
C ASP A 382 64.08 -1.37 -36.04
N LEU A 383 64.47 -2.66 -36.01
CA LEU A 383 63.86 -3.64 -35.12
C LEU A 383 64.25 -3.43 -33.66
N ARG A 384 65.47 -2.93 -33.40
CA ARG A 384 66.03 -2.69 -32.06
C ARG A 384 66.95 -1.49 -32.06
N PRO A 385 66.48 -0.29 -31.74
CA PRO A 385 67.35 0.87 -31.56
C PRO A 385 68.37 0.59 -30.43
N PRO A 386 69.65 0.52 -30.72
CA PRO A 386 70.67 0.12 -29.74
C PRO A 386 70.83 1.10 -28.57
N THR A 387 70.35 2.29 -28.73
CA THR A 387 70.48 3.36 -27.76
C THR A 387 69.55 3.26 -26.54
N ILE A 388 68.43 2.51 -26.62
CA ILE A 388 67.53 2.33 -25.48
C ILE A 388 68.11 1.39 -24.42
N ASP A 389 68.81 0.32 -24.86
CA ASP A 389 69.34 -0.72 -23.97
C ASP A 389 70.64 -0.29 -23.26
N SER A 390 71.38 0.63 -23.84
CA SER A 390 72.72 0.99 -23.34
C SER A 390 72.76 2.34 -22.61
N HIS A 391 71.92 3.30 -22.95
CA HIS A 391 71.99 4.68 -22.44
C HIS A 391 70.65 5.26 -21.95
N GLY A 392 69.59 4.44 -21.90
CA GLY A 392 68.27 4.83 -21.43
C GLY A 392 67.45 5.65 -22.46
N LEU A 393 66.14 5.85 -22.15
CA LEU A 393 65.13 6.45 -23.01
C LEU A 393 65.48 7.88 -23.45
N SER A 394 66.02 8.69 -22.55
CA SER A 394 66.34 10.09 -22.82
C SER A 394 67.51 10.24 -23.84
N ALA A 395 68.51 9.34 -23.81
CA ALA A 395 69.58 9.31 -24.76
C ALA A 395 69.12 8.82 -26.14
N ALA A 396 68.22 7.82 -26.14
CA ALA A 396 67.64 7.28 -27.35
C ALA A 396 66.78 8.32 -28.10
N ILE A 397 65.98 9.10 -27.38
CA ILE A 397 65.13 10.17 -27.97
C ILE A 397 66.07 11.29 -28.56
N ARG A 398 67.14 11.68 -27.88
CA ARG A 398 68.07 12.65 -28.41
C ARG A 398 68.74 12.16 -29.66
N SER A 399 69.30 10.95 -29.64
CA SER A 399 70.01 10.37 -30.78
C SER A 399 69.12 10.27 -32.02
N HIS A 400 67.89 9.71 -31.83
CA HIS A 400 66.95 9.52 -32.90
C HIS A 400 66.38 10.86 -33.43
N GLY A 401 66.10 11.80 -32.52
CA GLY A 401 65.70 13.15 -32.89
C GLY A 401 66.74 13.88 -33.71
N GLN A 402 68.02 13.78 -33.30
CA GLN A 402 69.16 14.40 -34.01
C GLN A 402 69.35 13.79 -35.42
N GLU A 403 69.34 12.43 -35.51
CA GLU A 403 69.44 11.75 -36.81
C GLU A 403 68.26 12.10 -37.74
N TRP A 404 67.07 12.27 -37.22
CA TRP A 404 65.90 12.71 -37.99
C TRP A 404 66.08 14.16 -38.48
N ALA A 405 66.55 15.04 -37.59
CA ALA A 405 66.81 16.44 -37.93
C ALA A 405 67.87 16.59 -39.01
N ASP A 406 68.96 15.83 -38.90
CA ASP A 406 70.07 15.86 -39.89
C ASP A 406 69.61 15.32 -41.23
N ARG A 407 68.80 14.25 -41.29
CA ARG A 407 68.23 13.73 -42.56
C ARG A 407 67.28 14.66 -43.25
N ASN A 408 66.55 15.47 -42.49
CA ASN A 408 65.52 16.35 -43.07
C ASN A 408 65.96 17.84 -43.17
N GLY A 409 67.19 18.13 -42.74
CA GLY A 409 67.72 19.50 -42.81
C GLY A 409 67.04 20.49 -41.85
N VAL A 410 66.49 20.00 -40.75
CA VAL A 410 65.72 20.79 -39.77
C VAL A 410 66.51 20.90 -38.47
N ALA A 411 66.63 22.14 -37.91
CA ALA A 411 67.24 22.33 -36.59
C ALA A 411 66.25 21.87 -35.50
N LEU A 412 66.59 20.83 -34.72
CA LEU A 412 65.78 20.29 -33.65
C LEU A 412 66.40 20.62 -32.28
N THR A 413 65.65 21.23 -31.42
CA THR A 413 66.01 21.42 -30.02
C THR A 413 65.10 20.57 -29.15
N LEU A 414 65.70 19.62 -28.42
CA LEU A 414 64.95 18.69 -27.55
C LEU A 414 65.22 19.03 -26.06
N GLU A 415 64.17 19.39 -25.37
CA GLU A 415 64.14 19.59 -23.91
C GLU A 415 63.43 18.38 -23.27
N ILE A 416 64.13 17.59 -22.48
CA ILE A 416 63.60 16.40 -21.82
C ILE A 416 63.50 16.69 -20.33
N THR A 417 62.29 16.94 -19.84
CA THR A 417 62.03 17.14 -18.42
C THR A 417 61.43 15.88 -17.81
N GLY A 418 62.01 15.38 -16.72
CA GLY A 418 61.58 14.21 -15.99
C GLY A 418 62.64 13.08 -16.02
N ALA A 419 63.35 12.97 -14.95
CA ALA A 419 64.21 11.82 -14.66
C ALA A 419 63.41 10.75 -13.93
#